data_c021e6fc0aead4dc27cfa4e722e5e496
#
_entry.id   c021e6fc0aead4dc27cfa4e722e5e496
#
_cell.length_a   1.000
_cell.length_b   1.000
_cell.length_c   1.000
_cell.angle_alpha   90.00
_cell.angle_beta   90.00
_cell.angle_gamma   90.00
#
_symmetry.space_group_name_H-M   'P 1'
#
loop_
_entity.id
_entity.type
_entity.pdbx_description
1 polymer ?
#
loop_
_entity_poly.entity_id
_entity_poly.type
_entity_poly.pdbx_seq_one_letter_code
_entity_poly.pdbx_strand_id
1 'polypeptide(L)'
;MLKVENISKKFAGNDFYSLKDVSMEIKKGEIVGLIGKNGAGKSTLMKLMAKSLKPTAGKITYKGEDINGRDNVLDDFGIMIDPVFYPEMSVVDNLKFYLKLHGKQELYSNIEPTLKIVELWNARNRKPKGFSFGMKQRTALAIAMVAEPDFLILDEPFVGLDPIGVQKLIDILKKWSSERQISMLISSHQLGELEALCERYVYIDGGQLADSFVGQEAQSVIVKLTPGIDLDFLQPFLSENVKLREQDLEISTVTDKDSLNQLWATLGNNHLINGIEIKENHLKEVFMKG
;
A
#
# COMPACT_ATOMS: atom_id res chain seq x y z
N MET A 1 -6.75 -6.36 -12.21
CA MET A 1 -6.07 -7.65 -12.04
C MET A 1 -6.65 -8.48 -10.90
N LEU A 2 -6.80 -7.93 -9.71
CA LEU A 2 -7.57 -8.51 -8.62
C LEU A 2 -8.77 -7.63 -8.32
N LYS A 3 -9.98 -8.25 -8.25
CA LYS A 3 -11.23 -7.55 -7.91
C LYS A 3 -11.87 -8.17 -6.69
N VAL A 4 -12.31 -7.31 -5.79
CA VAL A 4 -13.12 -7.63 -4.61
C VAL A 4 -14.49 -7.04 -4.87
N GLU A 5 -15.54 -7.86 -4.85
CA GLU A 5 -16.91 -7.45 -5.20
C GLU A 5 -17.86 -7.79 -4.06
N ASN A 6 -18.37 -6.76 -3.39
CA ASN A 6 -19.36 -6.81 -2.29
C ASN A 6 -19.00 -7.83 -1.19
N ILE A 7 -17.72 -7.90 -0.84
CA ILE A 7 -17.24 -8.84 0.16
C ILE A 7 -17.76 -8.47 1.54
N SER A 8 -18.38 -9.44 2.18
CA SER A 8 -18.80 -9.34 3.57
C SER A 8 -18.24 -10.53 4.37
N LYS A 9 -17.84 -10.28 5.61
CA LYS A 9 -17.39 -11.32 6.54
C LYS A 9 -17.98 -11.12 7.91
N LYS A 10 -18.75 -12.11 8.36
CA LYS A 10 -19.24 -12.26 9.73
C LYS A 10 -18.68 -13.54 10.30
N PHE A 11 -18.03 -13.47 11.46
CA PHE A 11 -17.53 -14.67 12.15
C PHE A 11 -18.68 -15.32 12.93
N ALA A 12 -18.63 -16.63 13.07
CA ALA A 12 -19.60 -17.37 13.88
C ALA A 12 -19.54 -16.89 15.34
N GLY A 13 -20.73 -16.64 15.91
CA GLY A 13 -20.85 -16.14 17.28
C GLY A 13 -20.77 -14.62 17.44
N ASN A 14 -20.45 -13.87 16.39
CA ASN A 14 -20.47 -12.40 16.44
C ASN A 14 -21.79 -11.84 15.91
N ASP A 15 -22.29 -10.76 16.52
CA ASP A 15 -23.46 -10.04 16.03
C ASP A 15 -23.13 -8.98 14.98
N PHE A 16 -21.86 -8.65 14.80
CA PHE A 16 -21.35 -7.64 13.86
C PHE A 16 -20.56 -8.26 12.71
N TYR A 17 -20.49 -7.51 11.63
CA TYR A 17 -19.65 -7.83 10.48
C TYR A 17 -18.23 -7.29 10.69
N SER A 18 -17.21 -8.13 10.49
CA SER A 18 -15.83 -7.68 10.43
C SER A 18 -15.50 -6.97 9.11
N LEU A 19 -16.25 -7.30 8.05
CA LEU A 19 -16.28 -6.59 6.77
C LEU A 19 -17.70 -6.60 6.23
N LYS A 20 -18.14 -5.47 5.66
CA LYS A 20 -19.49 -5.32 5.11
C LYS A 20 -19.43 -4.58 3.78
N ASP A 21 -19.89 -5.23 2.70
CA ASP A 21 -20.04 -4.70 1.34
C ASP A 21 -18.78 -4.02 0.78
N VAL A 22 -17.61 -4.64 1.05
CA VAL A 22 -16.30 -4.13 0.60
C VAL A 22 -16.12 -4.43 -0.88
N SER A 23 -15.87 -3.39 -1.69
CA SER A 23 -15.56 -3.53 -3.12
C SER A 23 -14.34 -2.69 -3.47
N MET A 24 -13.34 -3.30 -4.12
CA MET A 24 -12.14 -2.63 -4.60
C MET A 24 -11.50 -3.40 -5.76
N GLU A 25 -10.65 -2.72 -6.50
CA GLU A 25 -9.85 -3.33 -7.56
C GLU A 25 -8.38 -2.94 -7.38
N ILE A 26 -7.48 -3.87 -7.66
CA ILE A 26 -6.03 -3.62 -7.75
C ILE A 26 -5.61 -3.95 -9.18
N LYS A 27 -5.06 -2.96 -9.88
CA LYS A 27 -4.60 -3.09 -11.26
C LYS A 27 -3.25 -3.81 -11.32
N LYS A 28 -2.88 -4.26 -12.51
CA LYS A 28 -1.56 -4.86 -12.73
C LYS A 28 -0.46 -3.82 -12.51
N GLY A 29 0.57 -4.17 -11.73
CA GLY A 29 1.68 -3.30 -11.38
C GLY A 29 1.34 -2.21 -10.35
N GLU A 30 0.12 -2.16 -9.82
CA GLU A 30 -0.29 -1.14 -8.85
C GLU A 30 0.12 -1.52 -7.43
N ILE A 31 0.65 -0.55 -6.67
CA ILE A 31 0.92 -0.67 -5.24
C ILE A 31 -0.16 0.08 -4.47
N VAL A 32 -0.98 -0.67 -3.73
CA VAL A 32 -2.09 -0.13 -2.93
C VAL A 32 -1.77 -0.22 -1.44
N GLY A 33 -1.83 0.90 -0.75
CA GLY A 33 -1.74 0.99 0.71
C GLY A 33 -3.11 0.75 1.35
N LEU A 34 -3.20 -0.18 2.30
CA LEU A 34 -4.41 -0.42 3.10
C LEU A 34 -4.25 0.21 4.46
N ILE A 35 -5.04 1.24 4.71
CA ILE A 35 -5.01 2.07 5.91
C ILE A 35 -6.25 1.83 6.76
N GLY A 36 -6.13 1.93 8.06
CA GLY A 36 -7.24 1.85 9.01
C GLY A 36 -6.76 1.53 10.41
N LYS A 37 -7.61 1.80 11.40
CA LYS A 37 -7.34 1.50 12.81
C LYS A 37 -7.12 0.01 13.07
N ASN A 38 -6.55 -0.31 14.23
CA ASN A 38 -6.52 -1.68 14.72
C ASN A 38 -7.96 -2.19 14.91
N GLY A 39 -8.23 -3.38 14.35
CA GLY A 39 -9.59 -3.95 14.37
C GLY A 39 -10.51 -3.46 13.25
N ALA A 40 -10.12 -2.52 12.40
CA ALA A 40 -10.95 -2.01 11.31
C ALA A 40 -11.29 -3.04 10.22
N GLY A 41 -10.59 -4.18 10.15
CA GLY A 41 -10.85 -5.23 9.17
C GLY A 41 -9.70 -5.48 8.16
N LYS A 42 -8.58 -4.75 8.25
CA LYS A 42 -7.44 -4.88 7.32
C LYS A 42 -6.97 -6.32 7.12
N SER A 43 -6.52 -6.97 8.21
CA SER A 43 -6.05 -8.35 8.15
C SER A 43 -7.16 -9.34 7.76
N THR A 44 -8.44 -9.04 8.07
CA THR A 44 -9.56 -9.85 7.62
C THR A 44 -9.71 -9.78 6.10
N LEU A 45 -9.63 -8.58 5.51
CA LEU A 45 -9.67 -8.39 4.05
C LEU A 45 -8.49 -9.11 3.38
N MET A 46 -7.28 -8.91 3.88
CA MET A 46 -6.08 -9.58 3.36
C MET A 46 -6.19 -11.10 3.44
N LYS A 47 -6.70 -11.66 4.55
CA LYS A 47 -6.92 -13.10 4.74
C LYS A 47 -7.98 -13.67 3.79
N LEU A 48 -9.00 -12.91 3.44
CA LEU A 48 -9.96 -13.29 2.41
C LEU A 48 -9.32 -13.31 1.02
N MET A 49 -8.52 -12.30 0.69
CA MET A 49 -7.77 -12.24 -0.58
C MET A 49 -6.70 -13.33 -0.67
N ALA A 50 -6.11 -13.72 0.46
CA ALA A 50 -5.17 -14.83 0.57
C ALA A 50 -5.85 -16.21 0.64
N LYS A 51 -7.18 -16.30 0.48
CA LYS A 51 -7.95 -17.56 0.58
C LYS A 51 -7.81 -18.28 1.94
N SER A 52 -7.24 -17.62 2.94
CA SER A 52 -7.13 -18.15 4.31
C SER A 52 -8.46 -18.10 5.06
N LEU A 53 -9.40 -17.27 4.60
CA LEU A 53 -10.77 -17.17 5.10
C LEU A 53 -11.74 -17.25 3.92
N LYS A 54 -12.94 -17.80 4.19
CA LYS A 54 -14.05 -17.75 3.22
C LYS A 54 -14.94 -16.55 3.51
N PRO A 55 -15.38 -15.79 2.50
CA PRO A 55 -16.35 -14.72 2.69
C PRO A 55 -17.71 -15.27 3.11
N THR A 56 -18.52 -14.45 3.79
CA THR A 56 -19.92 -14.73 4.08
C THR A 56 -20.79 -14.39 2.87
N ALA A 57 -20.42 -13.33 2.13
CA ALA A 57 -21.07 -12.92 0.88
C ALA A 57 -20.02 -12.23 -0.02
N GLY A 58 -20.37 -12.11 -1.32
CA GLY A 58 -19.50 -11.50 -2.32
C GLY A 58 -18.51 -12.49 -2.92
N LYS A 59 -17.64 -11.99 -3.80
CA LYS A 59 -16.60 -12.81 -4.47
C LYS A 59 -15.31 -12.00 -4.67
N ILE A 60 -14.20 -12.72 -4.82
CA ILE A 60 -12.89 -12.16 -5.18
C ILE A 60 -12.44 -12.89 -6.44
N THR A 61 -12.03 -12.10 -7.45
CA THR A 61 -11.49 -12.64 -8.69
C THR A 61 -10.05 -12.17 -8.92
N TYR A 62 -9.23 -13.06 -9.44
CA TYR A 62 -7.86 -12.78 -9.85
C TYR A 62 -7.65 -13.20 -11.30
N LYS A 63 -7.16 -12.28 -12.15
CA LYS A 63 -7.03 -12.49 -13.61
C LYS A 63 -8.36 -12.97 -14.26
N GLY A 64 -9.52 -12.53 -13.70
CA GLY A 64 -10.86 -12.90 -14.16
C GLY A 64 -11.43 -14.20 -13.59
N GLU A 65 -10.67 -14.96 -12.82
CA GLU A 65 -11.10 -16.22 -12.21
C GLU A 65 -11.45 -16.03 -10.73
N ASP A 66 -12.53 -16.69 -10.26
CA ASP A 66 -12.86 -16.70 -8.83
C ASP A 66 -11.76 -17.45 -8.06
N ILE A 67 -11.18 -16.78 -7.05
CA ILE A 67 -10.10 -17.38 -6.25
C ILE A 67 -10.57 -18.62 -5.47
N ASN A 68 -11.86 -18.77 -5.21
CA ASN A 68 -12.44 -19.93 -4.54
C ASN A 68 -12.83 -21.05 -5.53
N GLY A 69 -12.80 -20.79 -6.83
CA GLY A 69 -13.25 -21.71 -7.87
C GLY A 69 -12.28 -22.86 -8.18
N ARG A 70 -10.98 -22.68 -7.94
CA ARG A 70 -9.95 -23.71 -8.13
C ARG A 70 -8.80 -23.56 -7.14
N ASP A 71 -8.00 -24.63 -6.99
CA ASP A 71 -7.00 -24.71 -5.92
C ASP A 71 -5.79 -23.81 -6.14
N ASN A 72 -5.20 -23.75 -7.33
CA ASN A 72 -3.88 -23.13 -7.57
C ASN A 72 -3.94 -21.67 -8.07
N VAL A 73 -5.04 -20.95 -7.83
CA VAL A 73 -5.20 -19.56 -8.29
C VAL A 73 -4.16 -18.64 -7.65
N LEU A 74 -3.68 -18.98 -6.46
CA LEU A 74 -2.73 -18.17 -5.68
C LEU A 74 -1.27 -18.62 -5.80
N ASP A 75 -0.93 -19.50 -6.74
CA ASP A 75 0.46 -19.94 -6.95
C ASP A 75 1.40 -18.79 -7.33
N ASP A 76 0.82 -17.71 -7.90
CA ASP A 76 1.53 -16.47 -8.25
C ASP A 76 1.56 -15.44 -7.10
N PHE A 77 1.07 -15.80 -5.91
CA PHE A 77 1.00 -14.87 -4.77
C PHE A 77 2.16 -15.08 -3.80
N GLY A 78 2.73 -13.96 -3.34
CA GLY A 78 3.54 -13.90 -2.14
C GLY A 78 2.71 -13.33 -1.00
N ILE A 79 2.55 -14.10 0.08
CA ILE A 79 1.63 -13.73 1.18
C ILE A 79 2.41 -13.65 2.49
N MET A 80 2.32 -12.50 3.15
CA MET A 80 2.81 -12.27 4.50
C MET A 80 1.73 -11.53 5.29
N ILE A 81 0.88 -12.29 6.00
CA ILE A 81 -0.16 -11.73 6.89
C ILE A 81 0.18 -12.06 8.35
N ASP A 82 0.47 -13.33 8.62
CA ASP A 82 1.02 -13.80 9.88
C ASP A 82 2.35 -14.48 9.58
N PRO A 83 3.39 -14.40 10.45
CA PRO A 83 4.65 -15.08 10.21
C PRO A 83 4.45 -16.60 10.15
N VAL A 84 4.43 -17.17 8.95
CA VAL A 84 4.29 -18.63 8.73
C VAL A 84 5.62 -19.18 8.24
N PHE A 85 6.23 -20.04 9.05
CA PHE A 85 7.47 -20.76 8.72
C PHE A 85 7.61 -21.97 9.65
N TYR A 86 8.50 -22.88 9.30
CA TYR A 86 8.85 -24.02 10.15
C TYR A 86 9.94 -23.62 11.16
N PRO A 87 9.61 -23.46 12.45
CA PRO A 87 10.53 -22.87 13.43
C PRO A 87 11.76 -23.76 13.73
N GLU A 88 11.70 -25.06 13.45
CA GLU A 88 12.78 -26.02 13.64
C GLU A 88 13.69 -26.22 12.41
N MET A 89 13.30 -25.69 11.26
CA MET A 89 14.14 -25.66 10.06
C MET A 89 14.98 -24.38 10.06
N SER A 90 16.15 -24.39 9.41
CA SER A 90 16.91 -23.16 9.21
C SER A 90 16.17 -22.19 8.30
N VAL A 91 16.55 -20.90 8.29
CA VAL A 91 15.95 -19.91 7.39
C VAL A 91 16.09 -20.36 5.93
N VAL A 92 17.28 -20.76 5.51
CA VAL A 92 17.52 -21.22 4.12
C VAL A 92 16.72 -22.46 3.79
N ASP A 93 16.53 -23.38 4.74
CA ASP A 93 15.73 -24.59 4.50
C ASP A 93 14.23 -24.28 4.43
N ASN A 94 13.73 -23.29 5.17
CA ASN A 94 12.37 -22.80 5.02
C ASN A 94 12.12 -22.29 3.59
N LEU A 95 13.02 -21.46 3.03
CA LEU A 95 12.87 -20.95 1.68
C LEU A 95 12.96 -22.07 0.63
N LYS A 96 13.91 -22.99 0.78
CA LYS A 96 14.02 -24.16 -0.10
C LYS A 96 12.77 -25.03 -0.05
N PHE A 97 12.24 -25.26 1.15
CA PHE A 97 11.03 -26.06 1.34
C PHE A 97 9.84 -25.39 0.66
N TYR A 98 9.67 -24.07 0.85
CA TYR A 98 8.61 -23.30 0.20
C TYR A 98 8.69 -23.39 -1.32
N LEU A 99 9.85 -23.13 -1.90
CA LEU A 99 10.05 -23.25 -3.35
C LEU A 99 9.79 -24.66 -3.88
N LYS A 100 10.23 -25.69 -3.13
CA LYS A 100 9.97 -27.09 -3.49
C LYS A 100 8.48 -27.42 -3.43
N LEU A 101 7.76 -26.93 -2.43
CA LEU A 101 6.30 -27.16 -2.28
C LEU A 101 5.53 -26.59 -3.46
N HIS A 102 5.97 -25.43 -4.00
CA HIS A 102 5.37 -24.79 -5.18
C HIS A 102 5.97 -25.23 -6.51
N GLY A 103 6.83 -26.24 -6.54
CA GLY A 103 7.45 -26.74 -7.77
C GLY A 103 8.43 -25.76 -8.42
N LYS A 104 8.94 -24.76 -7.67
CA LYS A 104 9.79 -23.65 -8.16
C LYS A 104 11.27 -23.82 -7.74
N GLN A 105 11.82 -25.05 -7.81
CA GLN A 105 13.21 -25.30 -7.38
C GLN A 105 14.25 -24.61 -8.28
N GLU A 106 13.88 -24.24 -9.49
CA GLU A 106 14.70 -23.43 -10.41
C GLU A 106 15.04 -22.06 -9.82
N LEU A 107 14.22 -21.56 -8.88
CA LEU A 107 14.42 -20.27 -8.20
C LEU A 107 15.30 -20.36 -6.92
N TYR A 108 15.99 -21.47 -6.68
CA TYR A 108 16.92 -21.57 -5.53
C TYR A 108 18.02 -20.51 -5.56
N SER A 109 18.41 -20.03 -6.75
CA SER A 109 19.34 -18.90 -6.89
C SER A 109 18.83 -17.59 -6.28
N ASN A 110 17.51 -17.44 -6.11
CA ASN A 110 16.90 -16.24 -5.52
C ASN A 110 17.03 -16.19 -3.98
N ILE A 111 17.39 -17.31 -3.34
CA ILE A 111 17.45 -17.39 -1.87
C ILE A 111 18.49 -16.41 -1.31
N GLU A 112 19.69 -16.39 -1.86
CA GLU A 112 20.75 -15.49 -1.38
C GLU A 112 20.39 -14.00 -1.55
N PRO A 113 20.03 -13.51 -2.76
CA PRO A 113 19.61 -12.12 -2.91
C PRO A 113 18.42 -11.76 -2.03
N THR A 114 17.40 -12.61 -1.91
CA THR A 114 16.24 -12.37 -1.05
C THR A 114 16.65 -12.24 0.43
N LEU A 115 17.48 -13.14 0.93
CA LEU A 115 17.95 -13.07 2.32
C LEU A 115 18.87 -11.88 2.59
N LYS A 116 19.60 -11.38 1.58
CA LYS A 116 20.37 -10.12 1.70
C LYS A 116 19.45 -8.90 1.79
N ILE A 117 18.36 -8.88 1.02
CA ILE A 117 17.34 -7.82 1.06
C ILE A 117 16.75 -7.68 2.46
N VAL A 118 16.33 -8.79 3.05
CA VAL A 118 15.71 -8.80 4.39
C VAL A 118 16.75 -8.90 5.52
N GLU A 119 18.04 -8.74 5.22
CA GLU A 119 19.15 -8.73 6.19
C GLU A 119 19.27 -10.00 7.05
N LEU A 120 18.88 -11.15 6.50
CA LEU A 120 18.98 -12.45 7.17
C LEU A 120 20.06 -13.36 6.59
N TRP A 121 20.85 -12.92 5.61
CA TRP A 121 21.88 -13.77 5.00
C TRP A 121 22.88 -14.35 6.02
N ASN A 122 23.33 -13.54 6.97
CA ASN A 122 24.25 -13.98 8.02
C ASN A 122 23.60 -14.95 9.04
N ALA A 123 22.28 -14.94 9.13
CA ALA A 123 21.51 -15.84 9.99
C ALA A 123 20.87 -17.01 9.23
N ARG A 124 21.17 -17.22 7.94
CA ARG A 124 20.51 -18.18 7.06
C ARG A 124 20.47 -19.60 7.56
N ASN A 125 21.49 -20.02 8.31
CA ASN A 125 21.60 -21.39 8.87
C ASN A 125 21.01 -21.51 10.28
N ARG A 126 20.52 -20.40 10.87
CA ARG A 126 19.90 -20.41 12.20
C ARG A 126 18.41 -20.76 12.08
N LYS A 127 17.87 -21.32 13.16
CA LYS A 127 16.45 -21.68 13.27
C LYS A 127 15.63 -20.49 13.77
N PRO A 128 14.51 -20.13 13.10
CA PRO A 128 13.64 -19.02 13.51
C PRO A 128 13.00 -19.16 14.89
N LYS A 129 12.97 -20.35 15.48
CA LYS A 129 12.47 -20.57 16.85
C LYS A 129 13.08 -19.60 17.87
N GLY A 130 14.40 -19.35 17.77
CA GLY A 130 15.14 -18.46 18.65
C GLY A 130 15.25 -17.00 18.17
N PHE A 131 14.48 -16.60 17.16
CA PHE A 131 14.56 -15.26 16.58
C PHE A 131 13.73 -14.24 17.37
N SER A 132 14.17 -12.98 17.34
CA SER A 132 13.34 -11.86 17.75
C SER A 132 12.11 -11.73 16.85
N PHE A 133 11.12 -10.95 17.28
CA PHE A 133 9.91 -10.71 16.49
C PHE A 133 10.25 -10.16 15.08
N GLY A 134 11.10 -9.14 14.98
CA GLY A 134 11.52 -8.58 13.69
C GLY A 134 12.27 -9.57 12.80
N MET A 135 13.12 -10.46 13.35
CA MET A 135 13.75 -11.50 12.56
C MET A 135 12.74 -12.53 12.03
N LYS A 136 11.70 -12.84 12.82
CA LYS A 136 10.60 -13.70 12.37
C LYS A 136 9.81 -13.06 11.24
N GLN A 137 9.49 -11.77 11.35
CA GLN A 137 8.84 -11.00 10.28
C GLN A 137 9.67 -10.99 9.00
N ARG A 138 10.96 -10.71 9.10
CA ARG A 138 11.89 -10.76 7.97
C ARG A 138 11.99 -12.14 7.33
N THR A 139 11.87 -13.22 8.11
CA THR A 139 11.83 -14.58 7.57
C THR A 139 10.54 -14.80 6.76
N ALA A 140 9.39 -14.38 7.26
CA ALA A 140 8.12 -14.48 6.55
C ALA A 140 8.12 -13.63 5.26
N LEU A 141 8.68 -12.43 5.31
CA LEU A 141 8.86 -11.56 4.14
C LEU A 141 9.74 -12.22 3.07
N ALA A 142 10.86 -12.83 3.48
CA ALA A 142 11.72 -13.56 2.56
C ALA A 142 10.98 -14.71 1.86
N ILE A 143 10.14 -15.45 2.59
CA ILE A 143 9.31 -16.53 2.03
C ILE A 143 8.31 -15.98 1.01
N ALA A 144 7.64 -14.86 1.32
CA ALA A 144 6.70 -14.23 0.41
C ALA A 144 7.35 -13.73 -0.90
N MET A 145 8.62 -13.34 -0.84
CA MET A 145 9.35 -12.73 -1.96
C MET A 145 10.12 -13.72 -2.84
N VAL A 146 10.60 -14.83 -2.27
CA VAL A 146 11.59 -15.72 -2.92
C VAL A 146 11.12 -16.36 -4.22
N ALA A 147 9.81 -16.58 -4.35
CA ALA A 147 9.20 -17.24 -5.51
C ALA A 147 8.87 -16.28 -6.67
N GLU A 148 9.30 -15.04 -6.63
CA GLU A 148 9.02 -14.00 -7.64
C GLU A 148 7.52 -13.92 -7.98
N PRO A 149 6.66 -13.56 -7.02
CA PRO A 149 5.22 -13.56 -7.23
C PRO A 149 4.77 -12.44 -8.17
N ASP A 150 3.63 -12.62 -8.84
CA ASP A 150 2.94 -11.57 -9.61
C ASP A 150 2.13 -10.62 -8.71
N PHE A 151 1.76 -11.10 -7.52
CA PHE A 151 0.96 -10.35 -6.55
C PHE A 151 1.49 -10.55 -5.12
N LEU A 152 1.69 -9.45 -4.40
CA LEU A 152 2.12 -9.47 -2.99
C LEU A 152 1.00 -8.97 -2.07
N ILE A 153 0.75 -9.71 -0.99
CA ILE A 153 -0.09 -9.27 0.14
C ILE A 153 0.82 -9.21 1.36
N LEU A 154 1.09 -7.99 1.84
CA LEU A 154 2.03 -7.75 2.92
C LEU A 154 1.36 -6.99 4.06
N ASP A 155 1.18 -7.66 5.20
CA ASP A 155 0.66 -7.05 6.44
C ASP A 155 1.85 -6.61 7.31
N GLU A 156 2.03 -5.29 7.48
CA GLU A 156 3.10 -4.67 8.29
C GLU A 156 4.53 -5.13 7.89
N PRO A 157 4.94 -5.08 6.60
CA PRO A 157 6.22 -5.66 6.16
C PRO A 157 7.46 -4.94 6.69
N PHE A 158 7.33 -3.71 7.16
CA PHE A 158 8.45 -2.88 7.62
C PHE A 158 8.81 -3.13 9.09
N VAL A 159 7.94 -3.79 9.83
CA VAL A 159 8.16 -4.05 11.25
C VAL A 159 9.44 -4.86 11.50
N GLY A 160 10.30 -4.32 12.37
CA GLY A 160 11.57 -4.95 12.74
C GLY A 160 12.72 -4.72 11.77
N LEU A 161 12.53 -3.86 10.77
CA LEU A 161 13.62 -3.27 9.97
C LEU A 161 14.12 -1.98 10.64
N ASP A 162 15.40 -1.68 10.46
CA ASP A 162 15.92 -0.35 10.75
C ASP A 162 15.58 0.64 9.60
N PRO A 163 15.80 1.95 9.76
CA PRO A 163 15.45 2.92 8.72
C PRO A 163 16.12 2.66 7.36
N ILE A 164 17.34 2.11 7.35
CA ILE A 164 18.07 1.77 6.12
C ILE A 164 17.41 0.56 5.46
N GLY A 165 17.03 -0.44 6.25
CA GLY A 165 16.32 -1.64 5.80
C GLY A 165 14.94 -1.30 5.22
N VAL A 166 14.21 -0.39 5.87
CA VAL A 166 12.92 0.13 5.36
C VAL A 166 13.10 0.77 3.98
N GLN A 167 14.07 1.69 3.83
CA GLN A 167 14.30 2.36 2.54
C GLN A 167 14.69 1.37 1.44
N LYS A 168 15.58 0.43 1.72
CA LYS A 168 15.96 -0.63 0.77
C LYS A 168 14.76 -1.47 0.33
N LEU A 169 13.89 -1.84 1.27
CA LEU A 169 12.69 -2.62 0.95
C LEU A 169 11.74 -1.81 0.06
N ILE A 170 11.50 -0.53 0.37
CA ILE A 170 10.70 0.38 -0.44
C ILE A 170 11.25 0.45 -1.88
N ASP A 171 12.56 0.68 -2.04
CA ASP A 171 13.20 0.79 -3.36
C ASP A 171 13.03 -0.49 -4.18
N ILE A 172 13.15 -1.64 -3.54
CA ILE A 172 12.98 -2.95 -4.19
C ILE A 172 11.53 -3.18 -4.61
N LEU A 173 10.56 -2.91 -3.72
CA LEU A 173 9.15 -3.08 -4.02
C LEU A 173 8.72 -2.15 -5.17
N LYS A 174 9.18 -0.89 -5.19
CA LYS A 174 8.98 0.04 -6.32
C LYS A 174 9.57 -0.51 -7.62
N LYS A 175 10.81 -0.97 -7.57
CA LYS A 175 11.49 -1.57 -8.72
C LYS A 175 10.73 -2.79 -9.24
N TRP A 176 10.25 -3.65 -8.37
CA TRP A 176 9.47 -4.82 -8.77
C TRP A 176 8.13 -4.43 -9.40
N SER A 177 7.43 -3.43 -8.84
CA SER A 177 6.21 -2.90 -9.45
C SER A 177 6.47 -2.34 -10.85
N SER A 178 7.47 -1.45 -11.01
CA SER A 178 7.75 -0.77 -12.28
C SER A 178 8.32 -1.72 -13.35
N GLU A 179 9.34 -2.53 -13.02
CA GLU A 179 10.05 -3.36 -14.00
C GLU A 179 9.37 -4.71 -14.27
N ARG A 180 8.80 -5.33 -13.23
CA ARG A 180 8.18 -6.66 -13.32
C ARG A 180 6.65 -6.63 -13.31
N GLN A 181 6.05 -5.45 -13.13
CA GLN A 181 4.60 -5.27 -13.06
C GLN A 181 3.95 -6.11 -11.95
N ILE A 182 4.65 -6.26 -10.81
CA ILE A 182 4.13 -6.93 -9.62
C ILE A 182 3.13 -6.01 -8.93
N SER A 183 1.93 -6.52 -8.68
CA SER A 183 0.88 -5.80 -7.97
C SER A 183 0.97 -6.05 -6.47
N MET A 184 0.63 -5.07 -5.64
CA MET A 184 0.81 -5.21 -4.19
C MET A 184 -0.35 -4.62 -3.41
N LEU A 185 -0.74 -5.31 -2.33
CA LEU A 185 -1.55 -4.74 -1.25
C LEU A 185 -0.71 -4.76 0.02
N ILE A 186 -0.48 -3.59 0.59
CA ILE A 186 0.43 -3.42 1.73
C ILE A 186 -0.30 -2.66 2.83
N SER A 187 -0.30 -3.19 4.05
CA SER A 187 -0.70 -2.44 5.23
C SER A 187 0.52 -1.89 5.96
N SER A 188 0.40 -0.73 6.56
CA SER A 188 1.30 -0.23 7.60
C SER A 188 0.55 0.72 8.52
N HIS A 189 0.97 0.77 9.78
CA HIS A 189 0.54 1.78 10.73
C HIS A 189 1.45 3.03 10.71
N GLN A 190 2.50 3.03 9.91
CA GLN A 190 3.39 4.16 9.68
C GLN A 190 3.09 4.79 8.31
N LEU A 191 2.48 5.96 8.33
CA LEU A 191 2.02 6.65 7.12
C LEU A 191 3.18 6.97 6.15
N GLY A 192 4.34 7.39 6.68
CA GLY A 192 5.50 7.75 5.87
C GLY A 192 6.04 6.61 4.99
N GLU A 193 5.94 5.35 5.46
CA GLU A 193 6.35 4.17 4.68
C GLU A 193 5.41 3.96 3.48
N LEU A 194 4.11 4.10 3.72
CA LEU A 194 3.11 3.98 2.66
C LEU A 194 3.21 5.15 1.68
N GLU A 195 3.37 6.39 2.17
CA GLU A 195 3.56 7.59 1.31
C GLU A 195 4.78 7.44 0.41
N ALA A 196 5.85 6.84 0.92
CA ALA A 196 7.05 6.59 0.12
C ALA A 196 6.84 5.48 -0.93
N LEU A 197 5.88 4.56 -0.75
CA LEU A 197 5.77 3.35 -1.58
C LEU A 197 4.53 3.33 -2.47
N CYS A 198 3.36 3.73 -1.94
CA CYS A 198 2.08 3.47 -2.58
C CYS A 198 1.64 4.60 -3.50
N GLU A 199 1.00 4.24 -4.61
CA GLU A 199 0.41 5.18 -5.56
C GLU A 199 -1.05 5.51 -5.20
N ARG A 200 -1.71 4.60 -4.50
CA ARG A 200 -3.09 4.73 -4.05
C ARG A 200 -3.29 4.11 -2.67
N TYR A 201 -4.20 4.70 -1.92
CA TYR A 201 -4.58 4.23 -0.59
C TYR A 201 -6.05 3.87 -0.55
N VAL A 202 -6.35 2.86 0.25
CA VAL A 202 -7.72 2.45 0.56
C VAL A 202 -7.87 2.52 2.07
N TYR A 203 -8.81 3.35 2.53
CA TYR A 203 -9.10 3.49 3.95
C TYR A 203 -10.27 2.59 4.35
N ILE A 204 -10.03 1.76 5.38
CA ILE A 204 -11.05 0.89 5.96
C ILE A 204 -11.36 1.34 7.38
N ASP A 205 -12.63 1.53 7.68
CA ASP A 205 -13.14 1.86 9.02
C ASP A 205 -14.41 1.06 9.32
N GLY A 206 -14.50 0.53 10.55
CA GLY A 206 -15.64 -0.27 10.97
C GLY A 206 -16.03 -1.41 10.03
N GLY A 207 -15.06 -1.98 9.31
CA GLY A 207 -15.29 -3.07 8.36
C GLY A 207 -15.84 -2.62 6.98
N GLN A 208 -15.87 -1.34 6.69
CA GLN A 208 -16.29 -0.80 5.40
C GLN A 208 -15.16 0.02 4.76
N LEU A 209 -15.13 0.08 3.43
CA LEU A 209 -14.28 1.04 2.75
C LEU A 209 -14.91 2.43 2.87
N ALA A 210 -14.21 3.32 3.57
CA ALA A 210 -14.68 4.68 3.77
C ALA A 210 -14.27 5.57 2.59
N ASP A 211 -13.05 5.37 2.05
CA ASP A 211 -12.51 6.18 0.97
C ASP A 211 -11.39 5.45 0.19
N SER A 212 -11.13 5.89 -1.04
CA SER A 212 -9.98 5.48 -1.85
C SER A 212 -9.29 6.74 -2.35
N PHE A 213 -8.03 6.94 -1.93
CA PHE A 213 -7.24 8.11 -2.27
C PHE A 213 -6.10 7.73 -3.22
N VAL A 214 -5.83 8.58 -4.20
CA VAL A 214 -4.61 8.46 -5.02
C VAL A 214 -3.45 9.07 -4.22
N GLY A 215 -2.35 8.34 -4.05
CA GLY A 215 -1.25 8.66 -3.14
C GLY A 215 -0.40 9.89 -3.49
N GLN A 216 -0.60 10.42 -4.67
CA GLN A 216 -0.18 11.74 -5.07
C GLN A 216 -1.40 12.64 -5.27
N GLU A 217 -2.30 12.74 -4.29
CA GLU A 217 -2.91 14.04 -4.10
C GLU A 217 -1.75 14.95 -3.68
N ALA A 218 -1.23 15.59 -4.69
CA ALA A 218 -0.17 16.54 -4.62
C ALA A 218 -0.38 17.42 -3.42
N GLN A 219 0.66 17.60 -2.61
CA GLN A 219 0.65 18.65 -1.60
C GLN A 219 0.04 19.87 -2.28
N SER A 220 -1.11 20.33 -1.82
CA SER A 220 -1.68 21.56 -2.37
C SER A 220 -1.21 22.70 -1.49
N VAL A 221 -0.82 23.76 -2.17
CA VAL A 221 -0.51 25.03 -1.54
C VAL A 221 -1.77 25.87 -1.59
N ILE A 222 -2.25 26.31 -0.45
CA ILE A 222 -3.33 27.30 -0.37
C ILE A 222 -2.71 28.67 -0.34
N VAL A 223 -2.94 29.45 -1.39
CA VAL A 223 -2.54 30.86 -1.43
C VAL A 223 -3.74 31.70 -1.01
N LYS A 224 -3.63 32.31 0.16
CA LYS A 224 -4.61 33.27 0.65
C LYS A 224 -4.48 34.55 -0.14
N LEU A 225 -5.55 34.91 -0.87
CA LEU A 225 -5.56 36.13 -1.68
C LEU A 225 -5.99 37.33 -0.86
N THR A 226 -5.56 38.52 -1.27
CA THR A 226 -5.97 39.79 -0.65
C THR A 226 -7.48 39.97 -0.84
N PRO A 227 -8.25 40.23 0.25
CA PRO A 227 -9.71 40.37 0.15
C PRO A 227 -10.15 41.57 -0.72
N GLY A 228 -11.30 41.39 -1.41
CA GLY A 228 -11.97 42.48 -2.14
C GLY A 228 -11.41 42.73 -3.55
N ILE A 229 -10.65 41.82 -4.11
CA ILE A 229 -10.10 41.90 -5.46
C ILE A 229 -11.02 41.13 -6.42
N ASP A 230 -11.21 41.69 -7.61
CA ASP A 230 -11.78 40.96 -8.73
C ASP A 230 -10.85 39.83 -9.15
N LEU A 231 -11.35 38.61 -9.16
CA LEU A 231 -10.57 37.40 -9.43
C LEU A 231 -10.72 36.89 -10.88
N ASP A 232 -11.40 37.62 -11.74
CA ASP A 232 -11.64 37.21 -13.13
C ASP A 232 -10.34 37.02 -13.92
N PHE A 233 -9.28 37.76 -13.59
CA PHE A 233 -7.97 37.60 -14.21
C PHE A 233 -7.28 36.26 -13.91
N LEU A 234 -7.75 35.51 -12.91
CA LEU A 234 -7.25 34.17 -12.60
C LEU A 234 -7.85 33.08 -13.48
N GLN A 235 -8.94 33.36 -14.20
CA GLN A 235 -9.63 32.41 -15.07
C GLN A 235 -8.68 31.66 -16.04
N PRO A 236 -7.69 32.29 -16.67
CA PRO A 236 -6.76 31.61 -17.58
C PRO A 236 -5.84 30.58 -16.87
N PHE A 237 -5.68 30.70 -15.56
CA PHE A 237 -4.83 29.82 -14.74
C PHE A 237 -5.61 28.69 -14.06
N LEU A 238 -6.95 28.77 -14.05
CA LEU A 238 -7.78 27.72 -13.42
C LEU A 238 -7.74 26.43 -14.25
N SER A 239 -7.53 25.31 -13.56
CA SER A 239 -7.44 23.99 -14.15
C SER A 239 -7.83 22.92 -13.11
N GLU A 240 -7.72 21.64 -13.47
CA GLU A 240 -7.89 20.56 -12.50
C GLU A 240 -6.91 20.67 -11.32
N ASN A 241 -5.72 21.25 -11.56
CA ASN A 241 -4.64 21.40 -10.60
C ASN A 241 -4.57 22.77 -9.93
N VAL A 242 -5.34 23.77 -10.38
CA VAL A 242 -5.42 25.12 -9.82
C VAL A 242 -6.89 25.49 -9.66
N LYS A 243 -7.37 25.54 -8.42
CA LYS A 243 -8.78 25.76 -8.09
C LYS A 243 -8.94 27.00 -7.21
N LEU A 244 -9.89 27.84 -7.57
CA LEU A 244 -10.32 28.96 -6.73
C LEU A 244 -11.41 28.42 -5.78
N ARG A 245 -11.19 28.59 -4.45
CA ARG A 245 -12.13 28.26 -3.41
C ARG A 245 -12.42 29.50 -2.56
N GLU A 246 -13.60 30.03 -2.68
CA GLU A 246 -14.00 31.30 -2.03
C GLU A 246 -13.05 32.45 -2.42
N GLN A 247 -12.09 32.76 -1.57
CA GLN A 247 -11.06 33.77 -1.81
C GLN A 247 -9.63 33.20 -1.75
N ASP A 248 -9.50 31.89 -1.74
CA ASP A 248 -8.22 31.18 -1.67
C ASP A 248 -7.95 30.42 -2.96
N LEU A 249 -6.70 30.36 -3.38
CA LEU A 249 -6.27 29.60 -4.54
C LEU A 249 -5.59 28.31 -4.09
N GLU A 250 -6.21 27.17 -4.38
CA GLU A 250 -5.63 25.85 -4.11
C GLU A 250 -4.83 25.39 -5.34
N ILE A 251 -3.52 25.24 -5.18
CA ILE A 251 -2.57 24.90 -6.23
C ILE A 251 -1.97 23.54 -5.91
N SER A 252 -2.19 22.54 -6.77
CA SER A 252 -1.57 21.21 -6.67
C SER A 252 -0.10 21.25 -7.10
N THR A 253 0.77 20.50 -6.40
CA THR A 253 2.21 20.38 -6.75
C THR A 253 2.47 19.64 -8.08
N VAL A 254 1.43 19.04 -8.71
CA VAL A 254 1.49 18.41 -10.04
C VAL A 254 1.29 19.47 -11.17
N THR A 255 1.05 20.73 -10.81
CA THR A 255 0.86 21.79 -11.82
C THR A 255 2.13 22.00 -12.64
N ASP A 256 1.97 22.14 -13.96
CA ASP A 256 3.06 22.41 -14.89
C ASP A 256 3.90 23.63 -14.46
N LYS A 257 5.23 23.52 -14.54
CA LYS A 257 6.16 24.54 -14.03
C LYS A 257 5.99 25.90 -14.74
N ASP A 258 5.70 25.90 -16.02
CA ASP A 258 5.59 27.16 -16.78
C ASP A 258 4.30 27.88 -16.42
N SER A 259 3.19 27.15 -16.30
CA SER A 259 1.91 27.67 -15.80
C SER A 259 2.02 28.18 -14.37
N LEU A 260 2.75 27.45 -13.49
CA LEU A 260 3.05 27.88 -12.12
C LEU A 260 3.86 29.15 -12.06
N ASN A 261 4.92 29.28 -12.87
CA ASN A 261 5.77 30.47 -12.89
C ASN A 261 4.98 31.72 -13.35
N GLN A 262 4.12 31.57 -14.35
CA GLN A 262 3.25 32.66 -14.83
C GLN A 262 2.24 33.06 -13.74
N LEU A 263 1.63 32.09 -13.08
CA LEU A 263 0.69 32.33 -11.97
C LEU A 263 1.39 33.08 -10.82
N TRP A 264 2.54 32.60 -10.37
CA TRP A 264 3.31 33.24 -9.29
C TRP A 264 3.76 34.66 -9.66
N ALA A 265 4.21 34.86 -10.90
CA ALA A 265 4.56 36.20 -11.39
C ALA A 265 3.34 37.14 -11.38
N THR A 266 2.18 36.65 -11.81
CA THR A 266 0.93 37.43 -11.83
C THR A 266 0.48 37.79 -10.41
N LEU A 267 0.49 36.83 -9.48
CA LEU A 267 0.10 37.05 -8.09
C LEU A 267 1.07 38.01 -7.37
N GLY A 268 2.38 37.81 -7.58
CA GLY A 268 3.43 38.61 -6.93
C GLY A 268 3.47 40.07 -7.44
N ASN A 269 3.43 40.27 -8.76
CA ASN A 269 3.47 41.61 -9.39
C ASN A 269 2.26 42.48 -9.00
N ASN A 270 1.12 41.85 -8.71
CA ASN A 270 -0.10 42.56 -8.31
C ASN A 270 -0.30 42.60 -6.79
N HIS A 271 0.68 42.17 -6.00
CA HIS A 271 0.61 42.13 -4.52
C HIS A 271 -0.64 41.42 -3.98
N LEU A 272 -1.03 40.31 -4.60
CA LEU A 272 -2.28 39.60 -4.31
C LEU A 272 -2.15 38.53 -3.22
N ILE A 273 -0.94 38.18 -2.84
CA ILE A 273 -0.66 37.15 -1.85
C ILE A 273 -0.73 37.72 -0.44
N ASN A 274 -1.73 37.32 0.33
CA ASN A 274 -1.86 37.68 1.75
C ASN A 274 -1.24 36.62 2.67
N GLY A 275 -1.14 35.37 2.22
CA GLY A 275 -0.50 34.27 2.96
C GLY A 275 -0.39 33.02 2.12
N ILE A 276 0.46 32.10 2.55
CA ILE A 276 0.66 30.80 1.93
C ILE A 276 0.55 29.75 3.03
N GLU A 277 -0.34 28.78 2.86
CA GLU A 277 -0.47 27.62 3.73
C GLU A 277 -0.21 26.35 2.91
N ILE A 278 0.59 25.44 3.44
CA ILE A 278 0.72 24.10 2.87
C ILE A 278 -0.43 23.29 3.44
N LYS A 279 -1.35 22.85 2.59
CA LYS A 279 -2.39 21.92 3.01
C LYS A 279 -1.71 20.58 3.31
N GLU A 280 -1.68 20.23 4.59
CA GLU A 280 -1.18 18.93 4.99
C GLU A 280 -2.02 17.83 4.31
N ASN A 281 -1.35 16.76 3.96
CA ASN A 281 -1.91 15.63 3.22
C ASN A 281 -3.20 15.13 3.91
N HIS A 282 -4.29 15.02 3.16
CA HIS A 282 -5.59 14.52 3.66
C HIS A 282 -5.47 13.15 4.34
N LEU A 283 -4.47 12.37 3.96
CA LEU A 283 -4.10 11.12 4.64
C LEU A 283 -3.76 11.31 6.12
N LYS A 284 -3.01 12.38 6.48
CA LYS A 284 -2.72 12.67 7.90
C LYS A 284 -3.99 13.03 8.67
N GLU A 285 -4.90 13.78 8.06
CA GLU A 285 -6.18 14.13 8.71
C GLU A 285 -7.05 12.88 8.95
N VAL A 286 -7.12 11.97 7.96
CA VAL A 286 -7.85 10.70 8.08
C VAL A 286 -7.21 9.82 9.16
N PHE A 287 -5.87 9.81 9.23
CA PHE A 287 -5.13 9.06 10.24
C PHE A 287 -5.29 9.64 11.65
N MET A 288 -5.36 10.98 11.80
CA MET A 288 -5.49 11.65 13.10
C MET A 288 -6.94 11.66 13.63
N LYS A 289 -7.94 11.62 12.75
CA LYS A 289 -9.34 11.45 13.15
C LYS A 289 -9.67 10.01 13.55
N GLY A 290 -8.75 9.13 13.37
CA GLY A 290 -8.75 7.73 13.69
C GLY A 290 -7.94 7.37 14.90
#